data_4bad311d63b54f921ecf020d7fe0d686
#
_entry.id   4bad311d63b54f921ecf020d7fe0d686
#
_cell.length_a   1.000
_cell.length_b   1.000
_cell.length_c   1.000
_cell.angle_alpha   90.00
_cell.angle_beta   90.00
_cell.angle_gamma   90.00
#
_symmetry.space_group_name_H-M   'P 1'
#
loop_
_entity.id
_entity.type
_entity.pdbx_description
1 polymer ?
#
loop_
_entity_poly.entity_id
_entity_poly.type
_entity_poly.pdbx_seq_one_letter_code
_entity_poly.pdbx_strand_id
1 'polypeptide(L)'
;MFPLEEITPNTCSGYRDQRGHTLLYNILSGRASGYLNTKLNHNTTAHNCRCEQRRTVCLKDPKATCQVASSVLVKTIHFVRSLPSFNQLPSGDQSSLLRHCWVPLFVLGLAQEKIAFEVTDAPNSSILRQILLGPGLTEKEAERPTLAGVHSLRTCLHYLWNLDLSPKEYAYLKGALLFNPAVQGLSASLFIVGLQQEAQRALHEVIHLLHPEDNFRFSNVLKAASAVQTVGHSLVTELFFKPVIGNTNMLHLLTEMLFVQ
;
A
#
# COMPACT_ATOMS: atom_id res chain seq x y z
N MET A 1 -31.09 -25.31 -20.81
CA MET A 1 -31.78 -24.81 -19.60
C MET A 1 -30.95 -25.29 -18.43
N PHE A 2 -29.96 -24.50 -18.01
CA PHE A 2 -29.06 -24.81 -16.89
C PHE A 2 -29.47 -23.93 -15.71
N PRO A 3 -29.52 -24.46 -14.47
CA PRO A 3 -29.91 -23.66 -13.33
C PRO A 3 -28.77 -22.72 -12.89
N LEU A 4 -29.15 -21.48 -12.59
CA LEU A 4 -28.31 -20.47 -11.95
C LEU A 4 -28.01 -20.94 -10.51
N GLU A 5 -26.74 -21.16 -10.20
CA GLU A 5 -26.29 -21.32 -8.81
C GLU A 5 -26.28 -19.93 -8.16
N GLU A 6 -27.14 -19.77 -7.17
CA GLU A 6 -27.16 -18.63 -6.26
C GLU A 6 -25.85 -18.60 -5.46
N ILE A 7 -25.06 -17.54 -5.66
CA ILE A 7 -23.90 -17.23 -4.82
C ILE A 7 -24.43 -16.70 -3.50
N THR A 8 -24.55 -17.56 -2.51
CA THR A 8 -24.82 -17.16 -1.13
C THR A 8 -23.59 -16.42 -0.56
N PRO A 9 -23.78 -15.28 0.12
CA PRO A 9 -22.67 -14.61 0.80
C PRO A 9 -22.16 -15.51 1.92
N ASN A 10 -20.87 -15.89 1.86
CA ASN A 10 -20.19 -16.60 2.94
C ASN A 10 -20.20 -15.75 4.21
N THR A 11 -21.27 -15.88 4.99
CA THR A 11 -21.27 -15.53 6.40
C THR A 11 -20.31 -16.47 7.10
N CYS A 12 -19.40 -15.96 7.92
CA CYS A 12 -18.63 -16.75 8.86
C CYS A 12 -19.59 -17.51 9.79
N SER A 13 -20.07 -18.65 9.38
CA SER A 13 -20.76 -19.59 10.26
C SER A 13 -19.72 -20.39 11.04
N GLY A 14 -18.91 -19.64 11.80
CA GLY A 14 -18.04 -20.23 12.79
C GLY A 14 -18.89 -20.48 14.03
N TYR A 15 -19.08 -21.73 14.36
CA TYR A 15 -19.52 -22.24 15.65
C TYR A 15 -20.50 -21.35 16.40
N ARG A 16 -21.77 -21.63 16.28
CA ARG A 16 -22.76 -21.26 17.29
C ARG A 16 -22.42 -22.05 18.57
N ASP A 17 -21.37 -21.60 19.26
CA ASP A 17 -21.17 -21.97 20.65
C ASP A 17 -22.19 -21.15 21.45
N GLN A 18 -23.25 -21.79 21.91
CA GLN A 18 -24.22 -21.21 22.85
C GLN A 18 -23.55 -20.67 24.12
N ARG A 19 -22.25 -20.91 24.33
CA ARG A 19 -21.43 -20.38 25.41
C ARG A 19 -21.06 -18.93 25.27
N GLY A 20 -21.03 -18.36 24.04
CA GLY A 20 -20.68 -16.95 23.81
C GLY A 20 -21.66 -15.97 24.47
N HIS A 21 -22.96 -16.28 24.41
CA HIS A 21 -23.98 -15.47 25.08
C HIS A 21 -23.88 -15.56 26.61
N THR A 22 -23.48 -16.72 27.14
CA THR A 22 -23.32 -16.94 28.57
C THR A 22 -22.12 -16.18 29.12
N LEU A 23 -21.02 -16.09 28.34
CA LEU A 23 -19.80 -15.38 28.73
C LEU A 23 -20.03 -13.86 28.79
N LEU A 24 -20.67 -13.30 27.78
CA LEU A 24 -21.02 -11.87 27.71
C LEU A 24 -22.03 -11.50 28.80
N TYR A 25 -23.02 -12.34 29.06
CA TYR A 25 -23.98 -12.17 30.14
C TYR A 25 -23.29 -12.20 31.51
N ASN A 26 -22.35 -13.12 31.73
CA ASN A 26 -21.62 -13.24 33.01
C ASN A 26 -20.69 -12.04 33.25
N ILE A 27 -20.06 -11.50 32.18
CA ILE A 27 -19.23 -10.29 32.25
C ILE A 27 -20.09 -9.07 32.60
N LEU A 28 -21.24 -8.91 31.93
CA LEU A 28 -22.11 -7.75 32.10
C LEU A 28 -22.92 -7.82 33.41
N SER A 29 -23.21 -9.03 33.95
CA SER A 29 -23.93 -9.22 35.20
C SER A 29 -23.06 -9.20 36.45
N GLY A 30 -21.77 -8.93 36.34
CA GLY A 30 -20.84 -8.83 37.48
C GLY A 30 -20.56 -10.15 38.22
N ARG A 31 -20.97 -11.30 37.68
CA ARG A 31 -20.81 -12.64 38.30
C ARG A 31 -19.45 -13.31 37.95
N ALA A 32 -18.45 -12.55 37.48
CA ALA A 32 -17.16 -13.11 37.16
C ALA A 32 -16.20 -13.13 38.36
N SER A 33 -16.65 -13.75 39.47
CA SER A 33 -15.73 -14.07 40.56
C SER A 33 -15.70 -15.61 40.73
N GLY A 34 -14.72 -16.26 40.13
CA GLY A 34 -14.42 -17.62 40.53
C GLY A 34 -13.88 -18.64 39.51
N TYR A 35 -13.63 -18.31 38.23
CA TYR A 35 -13.08 -19.33 37.33
C TYR A 35 -11.97 -18.77 36.40
N LEU A 36 -10.86 -18.33 36.99
CA LEU A 36 -9.63 -18.02 36.25
C LEU A 36 -8.47 -18.93 36.70
N ASN A 37 -8.64 -20.24 36.49
CA ASN A 37 -7.51 -21.16 36.57
C ASN A 37 -7.71 -22.34 35.62
N THR A 38 -7.83 -22.08 34.32
CA THR A 38 -7.58 -23.07 33.29
C THR A 38 -6.42 -22.59 32.44
N LYS A 39 -5.27 -23.29 32.56
CA LYS A 39 -4.13 -23.12 31.66
C LYS A 39 -4.62 -23.21 30.24
N LEU A 40 -4.66 -22.09 29.53
CA LEU A 40 -4.86 -22.04 28.10
C LEU A 40 -3.63 -22.64 27.46
N ASN A 41 -3.70 -23.92 27.08
CA ASN A 41 -2.78 -24.52 26.14
C ASN A 41 -2.95 -23.81 24.81
N HIS A 42 -2.04 -22.90 24.48
CA HIS A 42 -1.93 -22.29 23.18
C HIS A 42 -1.45 -23.30 22.13
N ASN A 43 -2.31 -24.21 21.72
CA ASN A 43 -2.23 -24.77 20.37
C ASN A 43 -3.00 -23.84 19.45
N THR A 44 -2.38 -22.75 19.04
CA THR A 44 -2.87 -21.87 17.99
C THR A 44 -2.75 -22.60 16.65
N THR A 45 -3.74 -23.41 16.30
CA THR A 45 -4.06 -23.63 14.90
C THR A 45 -4.44 -22.24 14.37
N ALA A 46 -3.62 -21.69 13.50
CA ALA A 46 -3.83 -20.41 12.86
C ALA A 46 -5.14 -20.47 12.07
N HIS A 47 -6.25 -20.08 12.70
CA HIS A 47 -7.48 -19.80 12.00
C HIS A 47 -7.25 -18.61 11.09
N ASN A 48 -7.09 -18.89 9.80
CA ASN A 48 -6.94 -17.87 8.75
C ASN A 48 -8.29 -17.17 8.53
N CYS A 49 -8.80 -16.51 9.57
CA CYS A 49 -10.05 -15.77 9.51
C CYS A 49 -9.79 -14.44 8.80
N ARG A 50 -10.51 -14.23 7.68
CA ARG A 50 -10.46 -12.94 6.92
C ARG A 50 -10.78 -11.71 7.79
N CYS A 51 -11.35 -11.88 8.97
CA CYS A 51 -11.60 -10.78 9.91
C CYS A 51 -10.32 -10.15 10.47
N GLU A 52 -9.24 -10.91 10.70
CA GLU A 52 -7.94 -10.34 11.09
C GLU A 52 -7.36 -9.44 10.00
N GLN A 53 -7.54 -9.80 8.73
CA GLN A 53 -7.03 -9.02 7.60
C GLN A 53 -7.70 -7.64 7.47
N ARG A 54 -8.92 -7.47 7.99
CA ARG A 54 -9.67 -6.20 8.01
C ARG A 54 -9.36 -5.32 9.21
N ARG A 55 -8.51 -5.77 10.12
CA ARG A 55 -8.11 -5.00 11.30
C ARG A 55 -7.45 -3.70 10.85
N THR A 56 -7.92 -2.58 11.38
CA THR A 56 -7.33 -1.26 11.11
C THR A 56 -6.08 -1.03 11.94
N VAL A 57 -5.07 -0.47 11.33
CA VAL A 57 -3.75 -0.26 11.93
C VAL A 57 -3.28 1.18 11.77
N CYS A 58 -2.34 1.59 12.61
CA CYS A 58 -1.63 2.86 12.50
C CYS A 58 -0.13 2.64 12.71
N LEU A 59 0.69 3.62 12.34
CA LEU A 59 2.14 3.57 12.59
C LEU A 59 2.43 3.52 14.09
N LYS A 60 3.38 2.71 14.49
CA LYS A 60 3.86 2.63 15.88
C LYS A 60 4.60 3.90 16.28
N ASP A 61 5.43 4.44 15.41
CA ASP A 61 6.10 5.72 15.53
C ASP A 61 5.71 6.64 14.35
N PRO A 62 4.57 7.37 14.46
CA PRO A 62 4.10 8.21 13.36
C PRO A 62 5.06 9.34 13.03
N LYS A 63 5.65 9.99 14.07
CA LYS A 63 6.49 11.18 13.87
C LYS A 63 7.74 10.87 13.04
N ALA A 64 8.54 9.89 13.47
CA ALA A 64 9.76 9.52 12.78
C ALA A 64 9.45 8.93 11.38
N THR A 65 8.48 8.04 11.29
CA THR A 65 8.13 7.38 10.02
C THR A 65 7.58 8.35 9.00
N CYS A 66 6.68 9.27 9.39
CA CYS A 66 6.13 10.27 8.46
C CYS A 66 7.19 11.28 8.03
N GLN A 67 8.15 11.65 8.88
CA GLN A 67 9.26 12.52 8.52
C GLN A 67 10.13 11.89 7.43
N VAL A 68 10.50 10.62 7.60
CA VAL A 68 11.28 9.87 6.59
C VAL A 68 10.46 9.70 5.30
N ALA A 69 9.19 9.34 5.40
CA ALA A 69 8.29 9.22 4.25
C ALA A 69 8.18 10.54 3.47
N SER A 70 8.06 11.67 4.16
CA SER A 70 8.04 13.00 3.54
C SER A 70 9.34 13.28 2.78
N SER A 71 10.50 12.93 3.35
CA SER A 71 11.79 13.06 2.68
C SER A 71 11.86 12.22 1.39
N VAL A 72 11.38 10.96 1.45
CA VAL A 72 11.31 10.08 0.26
C VAL A 72 10.39 10.67 -0.80
N LEU A 73 9.24 11.23 -0.41
CA LEU A 73 8.32 11.90 -1.35
C LEU A 73 8.99 13.08 -2.04
N VAL A 74 9.66 13.95 -1.29
CA VAL A 74 10.38 15.11 -1.84
C VAL A 74 11.44 14.66 -2.86
N LYS A 75 12.24 13.64 -2.52
CA LYS A 75 13.22 13.06 -3.45
C LYS A 75 12.55 12.45 -4.69
N THR A 76 11.40 11.84 -4.53
CA THR A 76 10.61 11.28 -5.65
C THR A 76 10.15 12.38 -6.60
N ILE A 77 9.62 13.48 -6.09
CA ILE A 77 9.21 14.63 -6.92
C ILE A 77 10.43 15.29 -7.58
N HIS A 78 11.53 15.43 -6.83
CA HIS A 78 12.76 15.97 -7.39
C HIS A 78 13.29 15.10 -8.55
N PHE A 79 13.25 13.76 -8.41
CA PHE A 79 13.59 12.84 -9.50
C PHE A 79 12.74 13.09 -10.73
N VAL A 80 11.41 13.17 -10.58
CA VAL A 80 10.48 13.42 -11.70
C VAL A 80 10.81 14.75 -12.39
N ARG A 81 11.00 15.82 -11.62
CA ARG A 81 11.36 17.16 -12.13
C ARG A 81 12.70 17.21 -12.82
N SER A 82 13.65 16.35 -12.43
CA SER A 82 14.99 16.31 -13.03
C SER A 82 15.03 15.65 -14.41
N LEU A 83 13.94 14.99 -14.85
CA LEU A 83 13.88 14.31 -16.13
C LEU A 83 13.56 15.29 -17.27
N PRO A 84 14.48 15.55 -18.22
CA PRO A 84 14.22 16.46 -19.33
C PRO A 84 13.03 16.05 -20.19
N SER A 85 12.86 14.73 -20.42
CA SER A 85 11.75 14.19 -21.20
C SER A 85 10.39 14.40 -20.53
N PHE A 86 10.33 14.39 -19.20
CA PHE A 86 9.10 14.69 -18.47
C PHE A 86 8.75 16.18 -18.59
N ASN A 87 9.73 17.07 -18.54
CA ASN A 87 9.54 18.52 -18.63
C ASN A 87 9.10 18.96 -20.04
N GLN A 88 9.30 18.15 -21.08
CA GLN A 88 8.83 18.41 -22.44
C GLN A 88 7.36 18.04 -22.64
N LEU A 89 6.73 17.30 -21.72
CA LEU A 89 5.35 16.93 -21.79
C LEU A 89 4.44 18.14 -21.52
N PRO A 90 3.22 18.16 -22.10
CA PRO A 90 2.18 19.11 -21.68
C PRO A 90 1.92 19.03 -20.17
N SER A 91 1.67 20.18 -19.54
CA SER A 91 1.44 20.25 -18.08
C SER A 91 0.29 19.37 -17.58
N GLY A 92 -0.75 19.19 -18.42
CA GLY A 92 -1.85 18.25 -18.15
C GLY A 92 -1.38 16.80 -18.09
N ASP A 93 -0.51 16.41 -19.02
CA ASP A 93 0.07 15.05 -19.05
C ASP A 93 1.01 14.83 -17.87
N GLN A 94 1.87 15.83 -17.54
CA GLN A 94 2.72 15.78 -16.35
C GLN A 94 1.91 15.56 -15.07
N SER A 95 0.83 16.32 -14.88
CA SER A 95 -0.06 16.20 -13.74
C SER A 95 -0.77 14.85 -13.70
N SER A 96 -1.22 14.35 -14.84
CA SER A 96 -1.94 13.07 -14.95
C SER A 96 -1.01 11.90 -14.66
N LEU A 97 0.19 11.89 -15.21
CA LEU A 97 1.20 10.88 -14.94
C LEU A 97 1.61 10.87 -13.46
N LEU A 98 1.92 12.03 -12.89
CA LEU A 98 2.30 12.10 -11.47
C LEU A 98 1.17 11.61 -10.58
N ARG A 99 -0.06 12.07 -10.81
CA ARG A 99 -1.24 11.67 -10.04
C ARG A 99 -1.43 10.15 -10.03
N HIS A 100 -1.14 9.49 -11.14
CA HIS A 100 -1.31 8.06 -11.29
C HIS A 100 -0.12 7.27 -10.73
N CYS A 101 1.10 7.75 -10.92
CA CYS A 101 2.34 7.00 -10.68
C CYS A 101 3.06 7.35 -9.38
N TRP A 102 2.61 8.38 -8.61
CA TRP A 102 3.33 8.82 -7.42
C TRP A 102 3.49 7.72 -6.35
N VAL A 103 2.46 6.87 -6.15
CA VAL A 103 2.54 5.78 -5.16
C VAL A 103 3.56 4.72 -5.57
N PRO A 104 3.53 4.16 -6.80
CA PRO A 104 4.59 3.28 -7.26
C PRO A 104 6.00 3.87 -7.12
N LEU A 105 6.20 5.13 -7.50
CA LEU A 105 7.49 5.81 -7.39
C LEU A 105 7.92 6.00 -5.92
N PHE A 106 6.99 6.37 -5.05
CA PHE A 106 7.22 6.52 -3.63
C PHE A 106 7.62 5.19 -2.97
N VAL A 107 6.92 4.09 -3.30
CA VAL A 107 7.24 2.75 -2.79
C VAL A 107 8.62 2.29 -3.25
N LEU A 108 9.00 2.56 -4.51
CA LEU A 108 10.36 2.33 -4.97
C LEU A 108 11.38 3.18 -4.21
N GLY A 109 11.02 4.42 -3.85
CA GLY A 109 11.85 5.28 -3.00
C GLY A 109 12.05 4.71 -1.61
N LEU A 110 10.98 4.23 -0.96
CA LEU A 110 11.06 3.53 0.33
C LEU A 110 11.97 2.31 0.26
N ALA A 111 11.84 1.53 -0.81
CA ALA A 111 12.67 0.34 -1.01
C ALA A 111 14.14 0.70 -1.22
N GLN A 112 14.43 1.69 -2.05
CA GLN A 112 15.79 2.15 -2.35
C GLN A 112 16.52 2.69 -1.12
N GLU A 113 15.81 3.37 -0.23
CA GLU A 113 16.36 3.89 1.04
C GLU A 113 16.27 2.86 2.19
N LYS A 114 15.80 1.64 1.91
CA LYS A 114 15.66 0.54 2.88
C LYS A 114 14.84 0.95 4.11
N ILE A 115 13.78 1.74 3.89
CA ILE A 115 12.92 2.24 4.95
C ILE A 115 12.01 1.13 5.45
N ALA A 116 12.22 0.72 6.71
CA ALA A 116 11.33 -0.17 7.44
C ALA A 116 10.43 0.63 8.37
N PHE A 117 9.22 0.14 8.63
CA PHE A 117 8.26 0.74 9.56
C PHE A 117 7.46 -0.32 10.29
N GLU A 118 6.97 0.02 11.47
CA GLU A 118 6.12 -0.85 12.27
C GLU A 118 4.72 -0.26 12.43
N VAL A 119 3.74 -1.15 12.53
CA VAL A 119 2.35 -0.76 12.78
C VAL A 119 1.84 -1.44 14.05
N THR A 120 0.88 -0.80 14.67
CA THR A 120 0.10 -1.29 15.81
C THR A 120 -1.38 -1.17 15.50
N ASP A 121 -2.22 -1.84 16.28
CA ASP A 121 -3.66 -1.70 16.15
C ASP A 121 -4.09 -0.26 16.37
N ALA A 122 -5.00 0.22 15.52
CA ALA A 122 -5.55 1.55 15.67
C ALA A 122 -6.38 1.64 16.96
N PRO A 123 -6.25 2.71 17.77
CA PRO A 123 -6.87 2.83 19.11
C PRO A 123 -8.40 2.75 19.11
N ASN A 124 -9.04 2.84 17.94
CA ASN A 124 -10.49 2.78 17.77
C ASN A 124 -11.00 1.48 17.11
N SER A 125 -10.14 0.46 16.95
CA SER A 125 -10.51 -0.80 16.32
C SER A 125 -11.30 -1.75 17.23
N SER A 126 -11.73 -1.30 18.42
CA SER A 126 -12.49 -2.13 19.35
C SER A 126 -13.85 -2.53 18.73
N ILE A 127 -14.03 -3.82 18.55
CA ILE A 127 -15.29 -4.43 18.08
C ILE A 127 -16.48 -3.98 18.95
N LEU A 128 -16.26 -3.80 20.26
CA LEU A 128 -17.27 -3.30 21.19
C LEU A 128 -17.74 -1.89 20.82
N ARG A 129 -16.84 -1.02 20.36
CA ARG A 129 -17.22 0.33 19.94
C ARG A 129 -18.03 0.34 18.64
N GLN A 130 -17.70 -0.54 17.69
CA GLN A 130 -18.48 -0.72 16.46
C GLN A 130 -19.89 -1.26 16.75
N ILE A 131 -20.01 -2.17 17.71
CA ILE A 131 -21.32 -2.72 18.13
C ILE A 131 -22.15 -1.67 18.87
N LEU A 132 -21.52 -0.84 19.72
CA LEU A 132 -22.23 0.14 20.57
C LEU A 132 -22.63 1.42 19.82
N LEU A 133 -21.82 1.86 18.84
CA LEU A 133 -22.07 3.12 18.11
C LEU A 133 -22.83 2.96 16.79
N GLY A 134 -23.10 1.70 16.38
CA GLY A 134 -23.86 1.39 15.18
C GLY A 134 -23.11 1.71 13.87
N PRO A 135 -23.69 1.35 12.70
CA PRO A 135 -23.06 1.49 11.38
C PRO A 135 -23.00 2.94 10.84
N GLY A 136 -23.47 3.93 11.59
CA GLY A 136 -23.59 5.33 11.13
C GLY A 136 -22.30 6.15 11.07
N LEU A 137 -21.14 5.61 11.52
CA LEU A 137 -19.84 6.30 11.50
C LEU A 137 -18.87 5.75 10.43
N THR A 138 -19.36 4.97 9.49
CA THR A 138 -18.57 4.07 8.65
C THR A 138 -17.91 4.70 7.42
N GLU A 139 -18.29 5.89 6.96
CA GLU A 139 -17.65 6.47 5.76
C GLU A 139 -16.18 6.85 5.99
N LYS A 140 -15.82 7.32 7.18
CA LYS A 140 -14.41 7.62 7.52
C LYS A 140 -13.58 6.37 7.89
N GLU A 141 -14.22 5.25 8.20
CA GLU A 141 -13.53 3.99 8.53
C GLU A 141 -13.13 3.19 7.29
N ALA A 142 -13.82 3.38 6.16
CA ALA A 142 -13.50 2.70 4.91
C ALA A 142 -12.15 3.10 4.30
N GLU A 143 -11.61 4.26 4.69
CA GLU A 143 -10.33 4.78 4.20
C GLU A 143 -9.13 4.39 5.08
N ARG A 144 -9.34 3.82 6.27
CA ARG A 144 -8.25 3.52 7.21
C ARG A 144 -7.35 2.40 6.70
N PRO A 145 -6.01 2.48 6.99
CA PRO A 145 -5.09 1.41 6.66
C PRO A 145 -5.49 0.09 7.31
N THR A 146 -5.57 -0.98 6.52
CA THR A 146 -5.84 -2.32 7.02
C THR A 146 -4.56 -3.12 7.21
N LEU A 147 -4.56 -4.07 8.13
CA LEU A 147 -3.42 -4.97 8.34
C LEU A 147 -3.05 -5.73 7.05
N ALA A 148 -4.04 -6.15 6.26
CA ALA A 148 -3.80 -6.81 4.97
C ALA A 148 -3.11 -5.89 3.97
N GLY A 149 -3.54 -4.62 3.86
CA GLY A 149 -2.90 -3.63 2.98
C GLY A 149 -1.46 -3.37 3.39
N VAL A 150 -1.20 -3.21 4.69
CA VAL A 150 0.17 -3.03 5.22
C VAL A 150 1.02 -4.26 4.99
N HIS A 151 0.47 -5.47 5.17
CA HIS A 151 1.18 -6.71 4.89
C HIS A 151 1.58 -6.81 3.41
N SER A 152 0.67 -6.49 2.50
CA SER A 152 0.95 -6.45 1.06
C SER A 152 2.07 -5.46 0.72
N LEU A 153 2.02 -4.24 1.28
CA LEU A 153 3.08 -3.24 1.10
C LEU A 153 4.44 -3.73 1.62
N ARG A 154 4.47 -4.32 2.82
CA ARG A 154 5.71 -4.90 3.39
C ARG A 154 6.26 -6.03 2.54
N THR A 155 5.42 -6.93 2.07
CA THR A 155 5.81 -8.02 1.18
C THR A 155 6.44 -7.47 -0.10
N CYS A 156 5.85 -6.42 -0.67
CA CYS A 156 6.40 -5.74 -1.84
C CYS A 156 7.77 -5.12 -1.55
N LEU A 157 7.95 -4.44 -0.41
CA LEU A 157 9.24 -3.86 -0.01
C LEU A 157 10.30 -4.96 0.21
N HIS A 158 9.96 -6.04 0.90
CA HIS A 158 10.87 -7.17 1.10
C HIS A 158 11.30 -7.83 -0.20
N TYR A 159 10.37 -7.96 -1.15
CA TYR A 159 10.68 -8.49 -2.48
C TYR A 159 11.70 -7.59 -3.22
N LEU A 160 11.50 -6.26 -3.19
CA LEU A 160 12.43 -5.29 -3.75
C LEU A 160 13.81 -5.31 -3.05
N TRP A 161 13.85 -5.44 -1.74
CA TRP A 161 15.11 -5.54 -0.98
C TRP A 161 15.89 -6.80 -1.33
N ASN A 162 15.20 -7.93 -1.52
CA ASN A 162 15.82 -9.20 -1.92
C ASN A 162 16.38 -9.16 -3.35
N LEU A 163 15.83 -8.31 -4.23
CA LEU A 163 16.37 -8.12 -5.57
C LEU A 163 17.67 -7.31 -5.55
N ASP A 164 17.95 -6.57 -4.48
CA ASP A 164 19.12 -5.71 -4.29
C ASP A 164 19.44 -4.90 -5.56
N LEU A 165 18.45 -4.09 -5.99
CA LEU A 165 18.56 -3.30 -7.23
C LEU A 165 19.63 -2.23 -7.09
N SER A 166 20.45 -2.08 -8.12
CA SER A 166 21.41 -1.01 -8.24
C SER A 166 20.70 0.35 -8.42
N PRO A 167 21.38 1.49 -8.14
CA PRO A 167 20.82 2.82 -8.36
C PRO A 167 20.36 3.06 -9.81
N LYS A 168 21.07 2.48 -10.81
CA LYS A 168 20.69 2.57 -12.21
C LYS A 168 19.43 1.78 -12.52
N GLU A 169 19.30 0.55 -11.99
CA GLU A 169 18.07 -0.25 -12.13
C GLU A 169 16.88 0.48 -11.52
N TYR A 170 17.01 1.07 -10.32
CA TYR A 170 15.96 1.91 -9.73
C TYR A 170 15.59 3.10 -10.62
N ALA A 171 16.56 3.81 -11.19
CA ALA A 171 16.29 4.99 -12.03
C ALA A 171 15.49 4.63 -13.27
N TYR A 172 15.89 3.59 -14.00
CA TYR A 172 15.18 3.15 -15.21
C TYR A 172 13.82 2.51 -14.88
N LEU A 173 13.71 1.78 -13.77
CA LEU A 173 12.45 1.23 -13.31
C LEU A 173 11.46 2.34 -12.94
N LYS A 174 11.91 3.38 -12.24
CA LYS A 174 11.10 4.59 -11.96
C LYS A 174 10.64 5.26 -13.24
N GLY A 175 11.53 5.39 -14.24
CA GLY A 175 11.18 5.94 -15.54
C GLY A 175 10.11 5.11 -16.26
N ALA A 176 10.26 3.79 -16.29
CA ALA A 176 9.29 2.88 -16.92
C ALA A 176 7.91 2.92 -16.23
N LEU A 177 7.86 3.15 -14.91
CA LEU A 177 6.60 3.30 -14.16
C LEU A 177 5.99 4.69 -14.33
N LEU A 178 6.81 5.74 -14.41
CA LEU A 178 6.36 7.12 -14.59
C LEU A 178 5.68 7.31 -15.95
N PHE A 179 6.36 6.89 -17.03
CA PHE A 179 5.85 7.02 -18.39
C PHE A 179 4.84 5.93 -18.72
N ASN A 180 3.72 5.91 -18.00
CA ASN A 180 2.67 4.91 -18.17
C ASN A 180 1.64 5.35 -19.21
N PRO A 181 1.62 4.75 -20.41
CA PRO A 181 0.68 5.13 -21.48
C PRO A 181 -0.77 4.67 -21.21
N ALA A 182 -0.99 3.80 -20.20
CA ALA A 182 -2.33 3.37 -19.83
C ALA A 182 -3.11 4.45 -19.05
N VAL A 183 -2.46 5.56 -18.67
CA VAL A 183 -3.14 6.71 -18.07
C VAL A 183 -4.06 7.35 -19.10
N GLN A 184 -5.33 7.50 -18.73
CA GLN A 184 -6.34 8.04 -19.64
C GLN A 184 -6.19 9.55 -19.83
N GLY A 185 -6.56 10.04 -21.02
CA GLY A 185 -6.60 11.47 -21.33
C GLY A 185 -5.24 12.12 -21.60
N LEU A 186 -4.20 11.32 -21.86
CA LEU A 186 -2.89 11.84 -22.24
C LEU A 186 -2.92 12.41 -23.66
N SER A 187 -2.42 13.65 -23.82
CA SER A 187 -2.31 14.32 -25.12
C SER A 187 -1.13 13.81 -25.92
N ALA A 188 0.00 13.52 -25.27
CA ALA A 188 1.25 13.05 -25.89
C ALA A 188 1.43 11.51 -25.72
N SER A 189 0.35 10.73 -25.85
CA SER A 189 0.36 9.30 -25.54
C SER A 189 1.41 8.51 -26.32
N LEU A 190 1.59 8.76 -27.62
CA LEU A 190 2.60 8.08 -28.44
C LEU A 190 4.04 8.40 -27.99
N PHE A 191 4.30 9.65 -27.61
CA PHE A 191 5.60 10.04 -27.07
C PHE A 191 5.86 9.35 -25.73
N ILE A 192 4.86 9.26 -24.85
CA ILE A 192 4.93 8.55 -23.56
C ILE A 192 5.19 7.06 -23.76
N VAL A 193 4.56 6.41 -24.76
CA VAL A 193 4.86 5.02 -25.13
C VAL A 193 6.34 4.87 -25.49
N GLY A 194 6.88 5.77 -26.32
CA GLY A 194 8.29 5.79 -26.70
C GLY A 194 9.22 5.90 -25.49
N LEU A 195 8.92 6.82 -24.56
CA LEU A 195 9.69 7.02 -23.33
C LEU A 195 9.65 5.78 -22.42
N GLN A 196 8.48 5.13 -22.28
CA GLN A 196 8.36 3.90 -21.50
C GLN A 196 9.21 2.78 -22.10
N GLN A 197 9.12 2.58 -23.41
CA GLN A 197 9.89 1.55 -24.13
C GLN A 197 11.38 1.80 -24.00
N GLU A 198 11.83 3.06 -24.10
CA GLU A 198 13.22 3.44 -23.94
C GLU A 198 13.71 3.14 -22.52
N ALA A 199 12.94 3.51 -21.48
CA ALA A 199 13.25 3.20 -20.09
C ALA A 199 13.34 1.68 -19.84
N GLN A 200 12.43 0.90 -20.42
CA GLN A 200 12.44 -0.57 -20.30
C GLN A 200 13.64 -1.19 -21.02
N ARG A 201 14.00 -0.68 -22.20
CA ARG A 201 15.17 -1.13 -22.95
C ARG A 201 16.44 -0.85 -22.17
N ALA A 202 16.60 0.38 -21.68
CA ALA A 202 17.76 0.77 -20.87
C ALA A 202 17.85 -0.05 -19.57
N LEU A 203 16.71 -0.35 -18.93
CA LEU A 203 16.66 -1.23 -17.77
C LEU A 203 17.17 -2.64 -18.13
N HIS A 204 16.72 -3.19 -19.24
CA HIS A 204 17.14 -4.52 -19.72
C HIS A 204 18.64 -4.56 -19.99
N GLU A 205 19.20 -3.53 -20.68
CA GLU A 205 20.62 -3.42 -20.98
C GLU A 205 21.46 -3.34 -19.69
N VAL A 206 21.04 -2.51 -18.73
CA VAL A 206 21.74 -2.39 -17.43
C VAL A 206 21.73 -3.71 -16.68
N ILE A 207 20.60 -4.40 -16.64
CA ILE A 207 20.49 -5.70 -15.97
C ILE A 207 21.43 -6.71 -16.63
N HIS A 208 21.45 -6.76 -17.97
CA HIS A 208 22.32 -7.68 -18.69
C HIS A 208 23.80 -7.39 -18.47
N LEU A 209 24.18 -6.11 -18.36
CA LEU A 209 25.57 -5.71 -18.07
C LEU A 209 25.98 -6.02 -16.62
N LEU A 210 25.10 -5.82 -15.65
CA LEU A 210 25.42 -6.02 -14.23
C LEU A 210 25.29 -7.48 -13.78
N HIS A 211 24.38 -8.23 -14.41
CA HIS A 211 24.01 -9.60 -14.02
C HIS A 211 23.88 -10.50 -15.27
N PRO A 212 24.95 -10.72 -16.05
CA PRO A 212 24.89 -11.48 -17.31
C PRO A 212 24.47 -12.92 -17.12
N GLU A 213 24.73 -13.51 -15.95
CA GLU A 213 24.37 -14.92 -15.64
C GLU A 213 22.93 -15.10 -15.15
N ASP A 214 22.24 -14.00 -14.75
CA ASP A 214 20.87 -14.09 -14.24
C ASP A 214 19.81 -13.78 -15.31
N ASN A 215 19.48 -14.79 -16.09
CA ASN A 215 18.47 -14.70 -17.15
C ASN A 215 17.05 -14.36 -16.65
N PHE A 216 16.77 -14.54 -15.36
CA PHE A 216 15.46 -14.29 -14.78
C PHE A 216 15.34 -12.92 -14.12
N ARG A 217 16.46 -12.21 -13.90
CA ARG A 217 16.48 -10.95 -13.16
C ARG A 217 15.53 -9.91 -13.77
N PHE A 218 15.57 -9.70 -15.07
CA PHE A 218 14.67 -8.74 -15.74
C PHE A 218 13.20 -9.09 -15.50
N SER A 219 12.82 -10.35 -15.64
CA SER A 219 11.47 -10.82 -15.36
C SER A 219 11.08 -10.62 -13.90
N ASN A 220 11.99 -10.84 -12.96
CA ASN A 220 11.75 -10.63 -11.54
C ASN A 220 11.60 -9.14 -11.19
N VAL A 221 12.37 -8.26 -11.83
CA VAL A 221 12.23 -6.80 -11.68
C VAL A 221 10.87 -6.33 -12.22
N LEU A 222 10.42 -6.85 -13.36
CA LEU A 222 9.09 -6.52 -13.90
C LEU A 222 7.96 -7.04 -13.01
N LYS A 223 8.11 -8.21 -12.38
CA LYS A 223 7.15 -8.71 -11.37
C LYS A 223 7.09 -7.77 -10.15
N ALA A 224 8.26 -7.28 -9.69
CA ALA A 224 8.30 -6.29 -8.62
C ALA A 224 7.57 -5.01 -9.02
N ALA A 225 7.80 -4.50 -10.25
CA ALA A 225 7.10 -3.34 -10.79
C ALA A 225 5.57 -3.52 -10.78
N SER A 226 5.10 -4.68 -11.21
CA SER A 226 3.66 -5.00 -11.18
C SER A 226 3.11 -5.05 -9.74
N ALA A 227 3.86 -5.62 -8.79
CA ALA A 227 3.47 -5.65 -7.38
C ALA A 227 3.38 -4.24 -6.78
N VAL A 228 4.34 -3.36 -7.09
CA VAL A 228 4.32 -1.96 -6.63
C VAL A 228 3.09 -1.20 -7.13
N GLN A 229 2.65 -1.46 -8.36
CA GLN A 229 1.45 -0.83 -8.94
C GLN A 229 0.14 -1.26 -8.27
N THR A 230 0.12 -2.40 -7.57
CA THR A 230 -1.07 -2.85 -6.83
C THR A 230 -1.24 -2.14 -5.48
N VAL A 231 -0.25 -1.39 -5.01
CA VAL A 231 -0.33 -0.65 -3.75
C VAL A 231 -1.34 0.49 -3.86
N GLY A 232 -2.34 0.49 -3.01
CA GLY A 232 -3.43 1.48 -3.04
C GLY A 232 -2.99 2.88 -2.60
N HIS A 233 -3.45 3.91 -3.32
CA HIS A 233 -3.20 5.32 -3.00
C HIS A 233 -3.72 5.70 -1.62
N SER A 234 -4.92 5.25 -1.28
CA SER A 234 -5.54 5.50 0.03
C SER A 234 -4.68 4.93 1.17
N LEU A 235 -4.19 3.69 1.02
CA LEU A 235 -3.32 3.08 2.04
C LEU A 235 -2.09 3.95 2.32
N VAL A 236 -1.39 4.38 1.27
CA VAL A 236 -0.15 5.17 1.42
C VAL A 236 -0.44 6.56 2.00
N THR A 237 -1.49 7.21 1.51
CA THR A 237 -1.91 8.53 1.99
C THR A 237 -2.28 8.48 3.47
N GLU A 238 -3.16 7.57 3.87
CA GLU A 238 -3.65 7.46 5.23
C GLU A 238 -2.55 7.01 6.22
N LEU A 239 -1.65 6.11 5.79
CA LEU A 239 -0.62 5.58 6.66
C LEU A 239 0.52 6.57 6.90
N PHE A 240 1.06 7.20 5.84
CA PHE A 240 2.30 7.98 5.91
C PHE A 240 2.09 9.48 5.90
N PHE A 241 1.02 9.99 5.29
CA PHE A 241 0.86 11.42 5.06
C PHE A 241 -0.25 12.06 5.88
N LYS A 242 -1.36 11.37 6.07
CA LYS A 242 -2.51 11.89 6.84
C LYS A 242 -2.14 12.42 8.24
N PRO A 243 -1.22 11.79 8.99
CA PRO A 243 -0.79 12.32 10.28
C PRO A 243 -0.12 13.69 10.20
N VAL A 244 0.45 14.06 9.04
CA VAL A 244 1.17 15.31 8.80
C VAL A 244 0.31 16.35 8.11
N ILE A 245 -0.35 15.95 7.00
CA ILE A 245 -1.12 16.88 6.16
C ILE A 245 -2.56 17.11 6.64
N GLY A 246 -3.05 16.31 7.60
CA GLY A 246 -4.41 16.41 8.09
C GLY A 246 -5.45 16.17 6.99
N ASN A 247 -6.32 17.14 6.77
CA ASN A 247 -7.38 17.07 5.75
C ASN A 247 -6.98 17.66 4.38
N THR A 248 -5.72 18.04 4.20
CA THR A 248 -5.23 18.54 2.92
C THR A 248 -5.29 17.45 1.85
N ASN A 249 -5.69 17.81 0.63
CA ASN A 249 -5.74 16.88 -0.47
C ASN A 249 -4.34 16.55 -0.97
N MET A 250 -3.96 15.27 -0.90
CA MET A 250 -2.64 14.79 -1.31
C MET A 250 -2.31 15.13 -2.78
N LEU A 251 -3.30 15.04 -3.68
CA LEU A 251 -3.10 15.35 -5.10
C LEU A 251 -2.84 16.84 -5.36
N HIS A 252 -3.45 17.72 -4.57
CA HIS A 252 -3.19 19.15 -4.63
C HIS A 252 -1.75 19.44 -4.19
N LEU A 253 -1.32 18.85 -3.07
CA LEU A 253 0.05 18.97 -2.57
C LEU A 253 1.09 18.49 -3.61
N LEU A 254 0.86 17.34 -4.24
CA LEU A 254 1.75 16.82 -5.29
C LEU A 254 1.83 17.77 -6.49
N THR A 255 0.71 18.39 -6.88
CA THR A 255 0.69 19.36 -7.98
C THR A 255 1.45 20.62 -7.63
N GLU A 256 1.28 21.13 -6.40
CA GLU A 256 2.07 22.26 -5.90
C GLU A 256 3.58 21.93 -5.89
N MET A 257 3.96 20.76 -5.33
CA MET A 257 5.36 20.33 -5.31
C MET A 257 5.95 20.16 -6.72
N LEU A 258 5.12 19.84 -7.72
CA LEU A 258 5.59 19.67 -9.10
C LEU A 258 5.87 21.03 -9.77
N PHE A 259 5.03 22.03 -9.61
CA PHE A 259 5.04 23.27 -10.38
C PHE A 259 5.54 24.51 -9.59
N VAL A 260 5.48 24.47 -8.25
CA VAL A 260 6.02 25.56 -7.44
C VAL A 260 7.52 25.36 -7.27
N GLN A 261 8.29 26.41 -7.60
CA GLN A 261 9.73 26.46 -7.42
C GLN A 261 10.10 26.81 -5.99
#